data_615d89ba29063890b37459c2fb430835
#
_entry.id   615d89ba29063890b37459c2fb430835
#
_cell.length_a   1.000
_cell.length_b   1.000
_cell.length_c   1.000
_cell.angle_alpha   90.00
_cell.angle_beta   90.00
_cell.angle_gamma   90.00
#
_symmetry.space_group_name_H-M   'P 1'
#
loop_
_entity.id
_entity.type
_entity.pdbx_description
1 polymer ?
#
loop_
_entity_poly.entity_id
_entity_poly.type
_entity_poly.pdbx_seq_one_letter_code
_entity_poly.pdbx_strand_id
1 'polypeptide(L)' 'MENIQSITVSDLDALRQIIDLACTRGAFRANEVKQVGELHEKLTGFLEAVVAQAKAQEEANADASHTKG' A
#
# COMPACT_ATOMS: atom_id res chain seq x y z
N MET A 1 -4.74 20.66 15.88
CA MET A 1 -4.66 20.38 14.88
C MET A 1 -5.74 20.04 14.13
N GLU A 2 -6.18 20.89 13.52
CA GLU A 2 -7.27 20.75 12.81
C GLU A 2 -7.00 20.24 11.52
N ASN A 3 -5.80 20.11 11.15
CA ASN A 3 -5.50 19.64 9.87
C ASN A 3 -5.30 18.17 9.86
N ILE A 4 -6.26 17.45 10.26
CA ILE A 4 -6.20 16.03 10.22
C ILE A 4 -6.49 15.61 8.80
N GLN A 5 -5.52 15.05 8.15
CA GLN A 5 -5.70 14.59 6.79
C GLN A 5 -5.78 13.09 6.77
N SER A 6 -6.65 12.58 5.94
CA SER A 6 -6.82 11.15 5.82
C SER A 6 -5.73 10.57 4.94
N ILE A 7 -5.20 9.44 5.37
CA ILE A 7 -4.23 8.71 4.58
C ILE A 7 -4.99 7.67 3.80
N THR A 8 -4.81 7.66 2.51
CA THR A 8 -5.49 6.70 1.65
C THR A 8 -4.55 5.58 1.27
N VAL A 9 -5.10 4.53 0.66
CA VAL A 9 -4.28 3.43 0.17
C VAL A 9 -3.34 3.93 -0.92
N SER A 10 -3.79 4.88 -1.71
CA SER A 10 -2.95 5.50 -2.71
C SER A 10 -1.75 6.18 -2.09
N ASP A 11 -1.96 6.85 -0.97
CA ASP A 11 -0.88 7.51 -0.27
C ASP A 11 0.12 6.51 0.25
N LEU A 12 -0.36 5.38 0.76
CA LEU A 12 0.52 4.34 1.26
C LEU A 12 1.33 3.72 0.14
N ASP A 13 0.70 3.54 -1.02
CA ASP A 13 1.41 3.02 -2.17
C ASP A 13 2.50 3.99 -2.61
N ALA A 14 2.20 5.28 -2.58
CA ALA A 14 3.19 6.29 -2.93
C ALA A 14 4.37 6.26 -1.95
N LEU A 15 4.08 6.07 -0.67
CA LEU A 15 5.13 5.95 0.32
C LEU A 15 6.00 4.74 0.06
N ARG A 16 5.38 3.63 -0.33
CA ARG A 16 6.12 2.42 -0.64
C ARG A 16 7.08 2.68 -1.80
N GLN A 17 6.61 3.40 -2.80
CA GLN A 17 7.44 3.72 -3.95
C GLN A 17 8.58 4.66 -3.57
N ILE A 18 8.31 5.59 -2.67
CA ILE A 18 9.35 6.49 -2.19
C ILE A 18 10.44 5.71 -1.46
N ILE A 19 10.04 4.74 -0.65
CA ILE A 19 11.00 3.90 0.06
C ILE A 19 11.85 3.13 -0.94
N ASP A 20 11.22 2.57 -1.95
CA ASP A 20 11.93 1.83 -2.97
C ASP A 20 12.93 2.72 -3.71
N LEU A 21 12.50 3.90 -4.05
CA LEU A 21 13.36 4.86 -4.74
C LEU A 21 14.53 5.27 -3.84
N ALA A 22 14.26 5.51 -2.58
CA ALA A 22 15.30 5.90 -1.64
C ALA A 22 16.33 4.78 -1.48
N CYS A 23 15.88 3.54 -1.44
CA CYS A 23 16.79 2.40 -1.37
C CYS A 23 17.64 2.33 -2.62
N THR A 24 17.03 2.53 -3.76
CA THR A 24 17.75 2.48 -5.03
C THR A 24 18.82 3.55 -5.09
N ARG A 25 18.55 4.70 -4.51
CA ARG A 25 19.49 5.81 -4.52
C ARG A 25 20.49 5.75 -3.38
N GLY A 26 20.40 4.73 -2.54
CA GLY A 26 21.35 4.58 -1.45
C GLY A 26 21.17 5.58 -0.35
N ALA A 27 19.94 5.96 -0.06
CA ALA A 27 19.68 6.96 0.97
C ALA A 27 19.85 6.40 2.38
N PHE A 28 19.96 5.10 2.52
CA PHE A 28 20.05 4.48 3.83
C PHE A 28 21.38 3.84 4.07
N ARG A 29 21.78 3.79 5.32
CA ARG A 29 23.03 3.15 5.68
C ARG A 29 22.83 1.63 5.70
N ALA A 30 23.95 0.92 5.64
CA ALA A 30 23.91 -0.53 5.60
C ALA A 30 23.12 -1.11 6.79
N ASN A 31 23.29 -0.50 7.96
CA ASN A 31 22.58 -1.02 9.13
C ASN A 31 21.11 -0.60 9.15
N GLU A 32 20.71 0.29 8.28
CA GLU A 32 19.32 0.72 8.19
C GLU A 32 18.55 -0.04 7.11
N VAL A 33 19.27 -0.54 6.12
CA VAL A 33 18.64 -1.16 4.96
C VAL A 33 17.77 -2.35 5.36
N LYS A 34 18.24 -3.13 6.31
CA LYS A 34 17.48 -4.30 6.74
C LYS A 34 16.14 -3.89 7.34
N GLN A 35 16.17 -2.90 8.22
CA GLN A 35 14.97 -2.44 8.88
C GLN A 35 14.02 -1.79 7.88
N VAL A 36 14.57 -1.00 6.98
CA VAL A 36 13.76 -0.37 5.95
C VAL A 36 13.14 -1.42 5.03
N GLY A 37 13.93 -2.44 4.69
CA GLY A 37 13.43 -3.53 3.85
C GLY A 37 12.28 -4.28 4.51
N GLU A 38 12.38 -4.50 5.81
CA GLU A 38 11.32 -5.18 6.54
C GLU A 38 10.05 -4.36 6.54
N LEU A 39 10.19 -3.05 6.74
CA LEU A 39 9.03 -2.17 6.68
C LEU A 39 8.42 -2.14 5.29
N HIS A 40 9.25 -2.14 4.28
CA HIS A 40 8.79 -2.15 2.91
C HIS A 40 7.99 -3.42 2.63
N GLU A 41 8.48 -4.55 3.12
CA GLU A 41 7.77 -5.81 2.94
C GLU A 41 6.43 -5.82 3.66
N LYS A 42 6.41 -5.30 4.87
CA LYS A 42 5.17 -5.21 5.62
C LYS A 42 4.17 -4.33 4.90
N LEU A 43 4.63 -3.20 4.42
CA LEU A 43 3.77 -2.27 3.73
C LEU A 43 3.26 -2.87 2.43
N THR A 44 4.12 -3.56 1.71
CA THR A 44 3.73 -4.22 0.47
C THR A 44 2.67 -5.27 0.73
N GLY A 45 2.88 -6.10 1.75
CA GLY A 45 1.91 -7.13 2.11
C GLY A 45 0.58 -6.53 2.52
N PHE A 46 0.63 -5.46 3.29
CA PHE A 46 -0.59 -4.78 3.71
C PHE A 46 -1.35 -4.23 2.51
N LEU A 47 -0.63 -3.59 1.59
CA LEU A 47 -1.27 -3.00 0.42
C LEU A 47 -1.86 -4.07 -0.48
N GLU A 48 -1.15 -5.18 -0.63
CA GLU A 48 -1.67 -6.27 -1.44
C GLU A 48 -2.94 -6.85 -0.83
N ALA A 49 -2.97 -6.97 0.48
CA ALA A 49 -4.14 -7.49 1.16
C ALA A 49 -5.33 -6.53 1.02
N VAL A 50 -5.06 -5.24 1.14
CA VAL A 50 -6.12 -4.25 1.02
C VAL A 50 -6.67 -4.22 -0.39
N VAL A 51 -5.79 -4.28 -1.38
CA VAL A 51 -6.22 -4.27 -2.77
C VAL A 51 -7.02 -5.54 -3.09
N ALA A 52 -6.58 -6.66 -2.55
CA ALA A 52 -7.29 -7.92 -2.75
C ALA A 52 -8.68 -7.86 -2.13
N GLN A 53 -8.78 -7.27 -0.95
CA GLN A 53 -10.08 -7.13 -0.31
C GLN A 53 -10.98 -6.20 -1.09
N ALA A 54 -10.45 -5.08 -1.54
CA ALA A 54 -11.24 -4.13 -2.31
C ALA A 54 -11.69 -4.77 -3.61
N LYS A 55 -10.82 -5.54 -4.23
CA LYS A 55 -11.17 -6.19 -5.48
C LYS A 55 -12.23 -7.26 -5.25
N ALA A 56 -12.11 -8.01 -4.17
CA ALA A 56 -13.11 -9.02 -3.84
C ALA A 56 -14.46 -8.39 -3.59
N GLN A 57 -14.47 -7.25 -2.91
CA GLN A 57 -15.72 -6.56 -2.67
C GLN A 57 -16.30 -6.01 -3.95
N GLU A 58 -15.45 -5.51 -4.81
CA GLU A 58 -15.88 -5.02 -6.09
C GLU A 58 -16.48 -6.13 -6.91
N GLU A 59 -15.84 -7.27 -6.91
CA GLU A 59 -16.35 -8.42 -7.66
C GLU A 59 -17.66 -8.90 -7.10
N ALA A 60 -17.79 -8.91 -5.80
CA ALA A 60 -19.04 -9.30 -5.17
C ALA A 60 -20.14 -8.33 -5.53
N ASN A 61 -19.83 -7.06 -5.50
CA ASN A 61 -20.79 -6.05 -5.88
C ASN A 61 -21.16 -6.14 -7.34
N ALA A 62 -20.19 -6.39 -8.18
CA ALA A 62 -20.42 -6.53 -9.60
C ALA A 62 -21.30 -7.75 -9.87
N ASP A 63 -21.06 -8.82 -9.16
CA ASP A 63 -21.88 -10.01 -9.29
C ASP A 63 -23.30 -9.70 -8.90
N ALA A 64 -23.48 -9.03 -7.81
CA ALA A 64 -24.81 -8.67 -7.37
C ALA A 64 -25.50 -7.80 -8.39
N SER A 65 -24.78 -6.86 -8.93
CA SER A 65 -25.33 -6.02 -9.95
C SER A 65 -25.62 -6.80 -11.18
N HIS A 66 -24.73 -7.70 -11.51
CA HIS A 66 -24.86 -8.49 -12.69
C HIS A 66 -26.04 -9.42 -12.59
N THR A 67 -26.25 -9.96 -11.44
CA THR A 67 -27.34 -10.82 -11.27
C THR A 67 -28.63 -10.16 -11.50
N LYS A 68 -28.71 -8.91 -11.21
CA LYS A 68 -29.92 -8.27 -11.43
C LYS A 68 -30.15 -8.05 -12.85
N GLY A 69 -29.14 -7.92 -13.59
CA GLY A 69 -29.24 -7.62 -14.98
C GLY A 69 -29.61 -8.79 -15.77
#